data_3192ba8274ecf3f5240f0f764c44ba8e
#
_entry.id   3192ba8274ecf3f5240f0f764c44ba8e
#
_cell.length_a   1.000
_cell.length_b   1.000
_cell.length_c   1.000
_cell.angle_alpha   90.00
_cell.angle_beta   90.00
_cell.angle_gamma   90.00
#
_symmetry.space_group_name_H-M   'P 1'
#
loop_
_entity.id
_entity.type
_entity.pdbx_description
1 polymer ?
#
loop_
_entity_poly.entity_id
_entity_poly.type
_entity_poly.pdbx_seq_one_letter_code
_entity_poly.pdbx_strand_id
1 'polypeptide(L)'
;MKVVFMGTPDFSVGTLKAIVEAGHEVAAVVTQPDKPKGRGGAMSFSDVKQAAIELGLLVLQPKRARDEEFVNELRKINPDVIVVVAFGQILSKEILDMPKYGSVNVHASLLPKYRGASPIQWAVIDGCEYSGVTTMKMDEGLDTGDILMVEKVKLDAKETGGSLFDRLSDVGAHLLVKTLEGLEAGTITPVKQDDSESTYVKMLHKSFGKMDFNKSAAELERL
;
A
#
# COMPACT_ATOMS: atom_id res chain seq x y z
N MET A 1 14.55 12.70 -4.77
CA MET A 1 14.90 11.85 -3.58
C MET A 1 15.38 10.48 -4.02
N LYS A 2 16.21 9.83 -3.18
CA LYS A 2 16.60 8.43 -3.31
C LYS A 2 15.58 7.54 -2.58
N VAL A 3 14.87 6.70 -3.33
CA VAL A 3 13.73 5.93 -2.85
C VAL A 3 14.07 4.43 -2.81
N VAL A 4 13.70 3.74 -1.74
CA VAL A 4 13.50 2.29 -1.74
C VAL A 4 12.01 2.03 -1.78
N PHE A 5 11.55 1.30 -2.79
CA PHE A 5 10.16 0.94 -2.95
C PHE A 5 9.89 -0.48 -2.44
N MET A 6 8.87 -0.68 -1.62
CA MET A 6 8.46 -1.98 -1.09
C MET A 6 7.00 -2.27 -1.48
N GLY A 7 6.77 -3.26 -2.32
CA GLY A 7 5.44 -3.64 -2.79
C GLY A 7 5.39 -5.04 -3.36
N THR A 8 4.19 -5.60 -3.54
CA THR A 8 4.06 -6.97 -4.06
C THR A 8 3.00 -7.11 -5.14
N PRO A 9 1.71 -6.78 -4.93
CA PRO A 9 0.65 -6.98 -5.91
C PRO A 9 0.63 -5.88 -6.99
N ASP A 10 -0.20 -6.10 -7.98
CA ASP A 10 -0.51 -5.17 -9.07
C ASP A 10 -0.90 -3.77 -8.60
N PHE A 11 -1.66 -3.66 -7.50
CA PHE A 11 -1.99 -2.37 -6.87
C PHE A 11 -0.78 -1.45 -6.67
N SER A 12 0.38 -2.04 -6.41
CA SER A 12 1.62 -1.30 -6.12
C SER A 12 2.37 -0.84 -7.37
N VAL A 13 2.07 -1.43 -8.53
CA VAL A 13 2.81 -1.19 -9.78
C VAL A 13 2.66 0.24 -10.28
N GLY A 14 1.43 0.78 -10.26
CA GLY A 14 1.16 2.16 -10.65
C GLY A 14 1.98 3.16 -9.85
N THR A 15 2.08 2.94 -8.54
CA THR A 15 2.87 3.79 -7.64
C THR A 15 4.37 3.71 -7.95
N LEU A 16 4.92 2.50 -8.21
CA LEU A 16 6.32 2.34 -8.59
C LEU A 16 6.65 3.13 -9.88
N LYS A 17 5.80 2.98 -10.89
CA LYS A 17 5.97 3.70 -12.17
C LYS A 17 5.90 5.21 -11.99
N ALA A 18 4.94 5.70 -11.23
CA ALA A 18 4.77 7.13 -10.96
C ALA A 18 6.00 7.75 -10.25
N ILE A 19 6.63 7.02 -9.32
CA ILE A 19 7.88 7.48 -8.67
C ILE A 19 9.01 7.64 -9.69
N VAL A 20 9.16 6.68 -10.61
CA VAL A 20 10.18 6.73 -11.68
C VAL A 20 9.89 7.88 -12.64
N GLU A 21 8.64 8.03 -13.10
CA GLU A 21 8.19 9.08 -14.01
C GLU A 21 8.34 10.48 -13.41
N ALA A 22 8.18 10.61 -12.09
CA ALA A 22 8.42 11.86 -11.36
C ALA A 22 9.92 12.20 -11.21
N GLY A 23 10.83 11.35 -11.73
CA GLY A 23 12.27 11.61 -11.73
C GLY A 23 12.98 11.32 -10.41
N HIS A 24 12.36 10.57 -9.50
CA HIS A 24 13.04 10.09 -8.29
C HIS A 24 13.98 8.92 -8.62
N GLU A 25 15.09 8.82 -7.90
CA GLU A 25 16.02 7.68 -7.98
C GLU A 25 15.44 6.48 -7.20
N VAL A 26 14.90 5.49 -7.90
CA VAL A 26 14.51 4.22 -7.26
C VAL A 26 15.76 3.33 -7.13
N ALA A 27 16.39 3.38 -5.96
CA ALA A 27 17.65 2.67 -5.71
C ALA A 27 17.47 1.15 -5.56
N ALA A 28 16.31 0.71 -5.08
CA ALA A 28 15.93 -0.70 -5.03
C ALA A 28 14.40 -0.85 -4.94
N VAL A 29 13.92 -1.98 -5.48
CA VAL A 29 12.54 -2.46 -5.35
C VAL A 29 12.55 -3.73 -4.51
N VAL A 30 11.81 -3.73 -3.42
CA VAL A 30 11.69 -4.85 -2.49
C VAL A 30 10.33 -5.50 -2.66
N THR A 31 10.30 -6.79 -2.88
CA THR A 31 9.05 -7.54 -3.06
C THR A 31 9.12 -8.91 -2.38
N GLN A 32 7.97 -9.54 -2.21
CA GLN A 32 7.90 -10.90 -1.65
C GLN A 32 8.70 -11.89 -2.53
N PRO A 33 9.32 -12.92 -1.94
CA PRO A 33 9.94 -14.01 -2.69
C PRO A 33 8.96 -14.65 -3.68
N ASP A 34 9.50 -15.14 -4.80
CA ASP A 34 8.72 -15.85 -5.80
C ASP A 34 7.99 -17.04 -5.19
N LYS A 35 6.77 -17.27 -5.60
CA LYS A 35 5.92 -18.35 -5.08
C LYS A 35 5.42 -19.23 -6.21
N PRO A 36 5.24 -20.54 -5.99
CA PRO A 36 4.55 -21.40 -6.95
C PRO A 36 3.14 -20.90 -7.19
N LYS A 37 2.72 -20.78 -8.46
CA LYS A 37 1.38 -20.35 -8.85
C LYS A 37 0.72 -21.42 -9.72
N GLY A 38 -0.57 -21.65 -9.48
CA GLY A 38 -1.37 -22.61 -10.25
C GLY A 38 -1.10 -24.07 -9.91
N ARG A 39 -1.87 -24.97 -10.59
CA ARG A 39 -1.80 -26.43 -10.36
C ARG A 39 -0.48 -27.07 -10.80
N GLY A 40 0.27 -26.40 -11.70
CA GLY A 40 1.56 -26.89 -12.21
C GLY A 40 2.77 -26.49 -11.37
N GLY A 41 2.59 -25.68 -10.31
CA GLY A 41 3.68 -25.28 -9.40
C GLY A 41 4.79 -24.43 -10.04
N ALA A 42 4.57 -23.86 -11.24
CA ALA A 42 5.54 -22.96 -11.87
C ALA A 42 5.79 -21.72 -10.99
N MET A 43 7.04 -21.35 -10.83
CA MET A 43 7.42 -20.14 -10.08
C MET A 43 6.87 -18.91 -10.80
N SER A 44 6.17 -18.05 -10.06
CA SER A 44 5.60 -16.81 -10.58
C SER A 44 6.24 -15.62 -9.86
N PHE A 45 6.66 -14.64 -10.65
CA PHE A 45 7.08 -13.34 -10.14
C PHE A 45 5.89 -12.57 -9.59
N SER A 46 6.12 -11.70 -8.61
CA SER A 46 5.15 -10.69 -8.23
C SER A 46 5.00 -9.66 -9.36
N ASP A 47 3.85 -8.99 -9.43
CA ASP A 47 3.60 -7.95 -10.44
C ASP A 47 4.62 -6.81 -10.31
N VAL A 48 4.98 -6.45 -9.07
CA VAL A 48 6.02 -5.47 -8.78
C VAL A 48 7.41 -5.92 -9.26
N LYS A 49 7.77 -7.22 -9.08
CA LYS A 49 9.05 -7.73 -9.59
C LYS A 49 9.11 -7.63 -11.11
N GLN A 50 8.03 -8.00 -11.78
CA GLN A 50 7.98 -7.93 -13.23
C GLN A 50 8.14 -6.49 -13.72
N ALA A 51 7.40 -5.55 -13.14
CA ALA A 51 7.53 -4.13 -13.46
C ALA A 51 8.93 -3.58 -13.17
N ALA A 52 9.55 -3.97 -12.06
CA ALA A 52 10.90 -3.55 -11.71
C ALA A 52 11.95 -4.04 -12.72
N ILE A 53 11.84 -5.29 -13.20
CA ILE A 53 12.71 -5.85 -14.24
C ILE A 53 12.55 -5.07 -15.55
N GLU A 54 11.31 -4.79 -15.97
CA GLU A 54 11.01 -4.01 -17.17
C GLU A 54 11.58 -2.58 -17.12
N LEU A 55 11.64 -2.00 -15.91
CA LEU A 55 12.21 -0.68 -15.64
C LEU A 55 13.74 -0.71 -15.43
N GLY A 56 14.37 -1.89 -15.44
CA GLY A 56 15.81 -2.05 -15.21
C GLY A 56 16.24 -1.75 -13.76
N LEU A 57 15.35 -1.90 -12.79
CA LEU A 57 15.59 -1.59 -11.39
C LEU A 57 16.15 -2.80 -10.61
N LEU A 58 16.95 -2.53 -9.58
CA LEU A 58 17.44 -3.55 -8.65
C LEU A 58 16.28 -4.15 -7.86
N VAL A 59 16.15 -5.48 -7.87
CA VAL A 59 15.11 -6.21 -7.12
C VAL A 59 15.71 -6.96 -5.96
N LEU A 60 15.18 -6.74 -4.76
CA LEU A 60 15.51 -7.44 -3.53
C LEU A 60 14.31 -8.26 -3.04
N GLN A 61 14.54 -9.50 -2.63
CA GLN A 61 13.48 -10.42 -2.18
C GLN A 61 13.85 -11.08 -0.83
N PRO A 62 13.88 -10.31 0.26
CA PRO A 62 14.21 -10.86 1.57
C PRO A 62 13.13 -11.84 2.02
N LYS A 63 13.52 -12.97 2.62
CA LYS A 63 12.56 -13.89 3.24
C LYS A 63 11.79 -13.21 4.37
N ARG A 64 12.48 -12.40 5.15
CA ARG A 64 11.92 -11.55 6.21
C ARG A 64 12.60 -10.19 6.14
N ALA A 65 11.83 -9.13 6.07
CA ALA A 65 12.36 -7.76 6.03
C ALA A 65 13.18 -7.38 7.28
N ARG A 66 12.94 -8.06 8.42
CA ARG A 66 13.65 -7.83 9.67
C ARG A 66 14.99 -8.57 9.81
N ASP A 67 15.39 -9.38 8.81
CA ASP A 67 16.66 -10.10 8.86
C ASP A 67 17.82 -9.10 8.76
N GLU A 68 18.83 -9.27 9.61
CA GLU A 68 19.95 -8.32 9.77
C GLU A 68 20.71 -8.09 8.46
N GLU A 69 20.85 -9.12 7.63
CA GLU A 69 21.48 -9.03 6.32
C GLU A 69 20.76 -7.99 5.44
N PHE A 70 19.44 -8.07 5.37
CA PHE A 70 18.62 -7.14 4.59
C PHE A 70 18.63 -5.72 5.17
N VAL A 71 18.56 -5.60 6.50
CA VAL A 71 18.68 -4.29 7.17
C VAL A 71 20.02 -3.63 6.86
N ASN A 72 21.11 -4.40 6.87
CA ASN A 72 22.44 -3.91 6.51
C ASN A 72 22.53 -3.51 5.02
N GLU A 73 21.81 -4.21 4.13
CA GLU A 73 21.72 -3.83 2.72
C GLU A 73 21.01 -2.50 2.55
N LEU A 74 19.87 -2.30 3.24
CA LEU A 74 19.15 -1.02 3.25
C LEU A 74 20.01 0.13 3.78
N ARG A 75 20.80 -0.10 4.83
CA ARG A 75 21.74 0.92 5.36
C ARG A 75 22.79 1.32 4.32
N LYS A 76 23.32 0.38 3.54
CA LYS A 76 24.27 0.67 2.47
C LYS A 76 23.62 1.48 1.34
N ILE A 77 22.37 1.19 1.01
CA ILE A 77 21.59 1.96 0.04
C ILE A 77 21.41 3.39 0.54
N ASN A 78 21.17 3.57 1.85
CA ASN A 78 20.95 4.86 2.49
C ASN A 78 19.86 5.68 1.78
N PRO A 79 18.58 5.23 1.79
CA PRO A 79 17.49 5.92 1.12
C PRO A 79 17.09 7.20 1.86
N ASP A 80 16.58 8.19 1.12
CA ASP A 80 15.95 9.37 1.70
C ASP A 80 14.56 9.05 2.27
N VAL A 81 13.85 8.11 1.61
CA VAL A 81 12.51 7.63 1.99
C VAL A 81 12.34 6.17 1.60
N ILE A 82 11.60 5.42 2.40
CA ILE A 82 11.08 4.11 2.02
C ILE A 82 9.60 4.27 1.71
N VAL A 83 9.16 3.84 0.52
CA VAL A 83 7.76 3.83 0.12
C VAL A 83 7.22 2.42 0.21
N VAL A 84 6.12 2.23 0.91
CA VAL A 84 5.49 0.92 1.14
C VAL A 84 4.09 0.91 0.56
N VAL A 85 3.79 -0.06 -0.29
CA VAL A 85 2.45 -0.25 -0.87
C VAL A 85 2.13 -1.74 -0.91
N ALA A 86 1.25 -2.20 -0.05
CA ALA A 86 0.81 -3.60 0.01
C ALA A 86 1.98 -4.61 -0.02
N PHE A 87 3.04 -4.36 0.76
CA PHE A 87 4.26 -5.19 0.76
C PHE A 87 4.03 -6.56 1.39
N GLY A 88 3.21 -6.63 2.45
CA GLY A 88 2.82 -7.88 3.09
C GLY A 88 3.85 -8.47 4.05
N GLN A 89 4.81 -7.68 4.53
CA GLN A 89 5.69 -8.01 5.65
C GLN A 89 5.74 -6.88 6.68
N ILE A 90 5.95 -7.24 7.94
CA ILE A 90 6.13 -6.29 9.03
C ILE A 90 7.56 -5.73 8.95
N LEU A 91 7.68 -4.41 9.03
CA LEU A 91 8.95 -3.70 9.09
C LEU A 91 9.32 -3.43 10.56
N SER A 92 10.61 -3.58 10.86
CA SER A 92 11.12 -3.24 12.19
C SER A 92 11.23 -1.71 12.36
N LYS A 93 11.18 -1.26 13.61
CA LYS A 93 11.38 0.16 13.95
C LYS A 93 12.66 0.72 13.30
N GLU A 94 13.71 -0.07 13.27
CA GLU A 94 14.98 0.28 12.65
C GLU A 94 14.86 0.61 11.15
N ILE A 95 14.05 -0.16 10.41
CA ILE A 95 13.78 0.12 8.98
C ILE A 95 12.89 1.37 8.85
N LEU A 96 11.87 1.48 9.71
CA LEU A 96 10.92 2.59 9.66
C LEU A 96 11.59 3.95 9.88
N ASP A 97 12.53 4.00 10.82
CA ASP A 97 13.23 5.23 11.22
C ASP A 97 14.54 5.49 10.45
N MET A 98 14.98 4.54 9.61
CA MET A 98 16.26 4.63 8.90
C MET A 98 16.33 5.82 7.93
N PRO A 99 15.31 6.08 7.08
CA PRO A 99 15.38 7.16 6.12
C PRO A 99 15.15 8.53 6.75
N LYS A 100 15.74 9.57 6.17
CA LYS A 100 15.54 10.96 6.60
C LYS A 100 14.05 11.35 6.69
N TYR A 101 13.26 10.96 5.70
CA TYR A 101 11.82 11.24 5.63
C TYR A 101 10.96 10.11 6.22
N GLY A 102 11.59 9.07 6.80
CA GLY A 102 10.92 7.89 7.33
C GLY A 102 10.38 6.96 6.26
N SER A 103 9.46 6.08 6.67
CA SER A 103 8.76 5.16 5.79
C SER A 103 7.34 5.63 5.55
N VAL A 104 6.94 5.75 4.28
CA VAL A 104 5.63 6.25 3.86
C VAL A 104 4.82 5.10 3.28
N ASN A 105 3.63 4.86 3.82
CA ASN A 105 2.68 3.88 3.27
C ASN A 105 1.58 4.56 2.46
N VAL A 106 1.17 3.92 1.37
CA VAL A 106 -0.03 4.26 0.60
C VAL A 106 -1.13 3.29 1.00
N HIS A 107 -2.08 3.77 1.80
CA HIS A 107 -3.18 2.98 2.33
C HIS A 107 -4.49 3.32 1.61
N ALA A 108 -5.18 2.30 1.12
CA ALA A 108 -6.37 2.46 0.28
C ALA A 108 -7.66 2.66 1.12
N SER A 109 -7.63 3.58 2.06
CA SER A 109 -8.80 4.05 2.81
C SER A 109 -8.63 5.50 3.27
N LEU A 110 -9.70 6.07 3.81
CA LEU A 110 -9.71 7.34 4.54
C LEU A 110 -9.38 7.07 6.01
N LEU A 111 -8.08 7.00 6.36
CA LEU A 111 -7.66 6.82 7.75
C LEU A 111 -8.21 7.93 8.66
N PRO A 112 -8.59 7.62 9.92
CA PRO A 112 -8.30 6.38 10.66
C PRO A 112 -9.29 5.23 10.42
N LYS A 113 -10.23 5.36 9.48
CA LYS A 113 -11.18 4.28 9.15
C LYS A 113 -10.55 3.23 8.25
N TYR A 114 -11.00 1.97 8.42
CA TYR A 114 -10.56 0.83 7.61
C TYR A 114 -9.04 0.57 7.68
N ARG A 115 -8.45 0.67 8.89
CA ARG A 115 -7.11 0.14 9.15
C ARG A 115 -7.09 -1.37 8.92
N GLY A 116 -5.97 -1.93 8.48
CA GLY A 116 -5.79 -3.36 8.29
C GLY A 116 -5.96 -3.83 6.84
N ALA A 117 -6.46 -5.04 6.64
CA ALA A 117 -6.45 -5.70 5.34
C ALA A 117 -7.76 -5.51 4.56
N SER A 118 -7.64 -5.44 3.22
CA SER A 118 -8.79 -5.38 2.28
C SER A 118 -9.71 -4.15 2.44
N PRO A 119 -9.21 -2.95 2.74
CA PRO A 119 -10.05 -1.76 2.97
C PRO A 119 -10.93 -1.40 1.75
N ILE A 120 -10.44 -1.66 0.54
CA ILE A 120 -11.17 -1.39 -0.73
C ILE A 120 -12.46 -2.21 -0.78
N GLN A 121 -12.35 -3.52 -0.55
CA GLN A 121 -13.50 -4.42 -0.60
C GLN A 121 -14.49 -4.11 0.52
N TRP A 122 -14.00 -3.84 1.72
CA TRP A 122 -14.86 -3.49 2.85
C TRP A 122 -15.62 -2.18 2.62
N ALA A 123 -15.02 -1.17 1.99
CA ALA A 123 -15.71 0.06 1.66
C ALA A 123 -16.91 -0.18 0.71
N VAL A 124 -16.78 -1.11 -0.24
CA VAL A 124 -17.88 -1.52 -1.14
C VAL A 124 -18.92 -2.34 -0.37
N ILE A 125 -18.51 -3.34 0.40
CA ILE A 125 -19.42 -4.22 1.17
C ILE A 125 -20.29 -3.40 2.15
N ASP A 126 -19.67 -2.45 2.83
CA ASP A 126 -20.36 -1.56 3.78
C ASP A 126 -21.23 -0.49 3.09
N GLY A 127 -21.16 -0.39 1.76
CA GLY A 127 -21.94 0.59 0.98
C GLY A 127 -21.54 2.01 1.29
N CYS A 128 -20.25 2.28 1.47
CA CYS A 128 -19.76 3.62 1.72
C CYS A 128 -20.07 4.58 0.57
N GLU A 129 -20.46 5.81 0.88
CA GLU A 129 -20.61 6.87 -0.13
C GLU A 129 -19.25 7.33 -0.66
N TYR A 130 -18.21 7.27 0.19
CA TYR A 130 -16.85 7.69 -0.12
C TYR A 130 -15.85 6.66 0.40
N SER A 131 -14.78 6.47 -0.36
CA SER A 131 -13.51 5.88 0.04
C SER A 131 -12.39 6.85 -0.31
N GLY A 132 -11.17 6.38 -0.39
CA GLY A 132 -10.03 7.20 -0.79
C GLY A 132 -8.71 6.53 -0.50
N VAL A 133 -7.67 7.33 -0.59
CA VAL A 133 -6.30 6.92 -0.29
C VAL A 133 -5.70 7.88 0.72
N THR A 134 -4.98 7.34 1.67
CA THR A 134 -4.18 8.08 2.65
C THR A 134 -2.72 7.71 2.49
N THR A 135 -1.84 8.70 2.33
CA THR A 135 -0.42 8.50 2.58
C THR A 135 -0.14 8.79 4.05
N MET A 136 0.60 7.91 4.72
CA MET A 136 0.92 8.06 6.14
C MET A 136 2.38 7.76 6.42
N LYS A 137 2.96 8.42 7.41
CA LYS A 137 4.26 8.06 7.97
C LYS A 137 4.08 6.84 8.85
N MET A 138 4.72 5.73 8.50
CA MET A 138 4.56 4.47 9.23
C MET A 138 5.16 4.54 10.63
N ASP A 139 4.51 3.87 11.56
CA ASP A 139 4.99 3.53 12.90
C ASP A 139 4.96 2.01 13.12
N GLU A 140 5.18 1.54 14.34
CA GLU A 140 5.17 0.12 14.69
C GLU A 140 3.75 -0.48 14.77
N GLY A 141 2.69 0.35 14.72
CA GLY A 141 1.30 -0.08 14.76
C GLY A 141 0.76 -0.49 13.39
N LEU A 142 -0.43 -1.06 13.39
CA LEU A 142 -1.11 -1.42 12.16
C LEU A 142 -1.89 -0.22 11.63
N ASP A 143 -1.35 0.45 10.64
CA ASP A 143 -1.93 1.64 9.97
C ASP A 143 -2.28 2.78 10.95
N THR A 144 -1.46 2.97 12.00
CA THR A 144 -1.65 3.95 13.08
C THR A 144 -0.83 5.22 12.91
N GLY A 145 0.11 5.23 12.00
CA GLY A 145 1.04 6.34 11.78
C GLY A 145 0.38 7.65 11.35
N ASP A 146 1.12 8.74 11.44
CA ASP A 146 0.61 10.08 11.15
C ASP A 146 0.21 10.25 9.69
N ILE A 147 -0.95 10.83 9.45
CA ILE A 147 -1.46 11.14 8.11
C ILE A 147 -0.60 12.25 7.49
N LEU A 148 -0.12 12.02 6.26
CA LEU A 148 0.61 13.01 5.47
C LEU A 148 -0.33 13.73 4.49
N MET A 149 -1.04 12.97 3.66
CA MET A 149 -2.03 13.48 2.71
C MET A 149 -3.20 12.52 2.56
N VAL A 150 -4.36 13.06 2.15
CA VAL A 150 -5.58 12.27 1.90
C VAL A 150 -6.21 12.72 0.58
N GLU A 151 -6.64 11.75 -0.23
CA GLU A 151 -7.46 12.01 -1.41
C GLU A 151 -8.77 11.23 -1.28
N LYS A 152 -9.90 11.95 -1.30
CA LYS A 152 -11.24 11.39 -1.14
C LYS A 152 -11.86 11.07 -2.49
N VAL A 153 -12.43 9.88 -2.64
CA VAL A 153 -13.07 9.40 -3.86
C VAL A 153 -14.51 9.02 -3.57
N LYS A 154 -15.45 9.55 -4.37
CA LYS A 154 -16.85 9.15 -4.29
C LYS A 154 -17.04 7.80 -4.99
N LEU A 155 -17.76 6.87 -4.35
CA LEU A 155 -18.11 5.59 -4.94
C LEU A 155 -19.28 5.78 -5.92
N ASP A 156 -19.22 5.05 -7.03
CA ASP A 156 -20.32 4.99 -7.98
C ASP A 156 -21.45 4.10 -7.47
N ALA A 157 -22.68 4.30 -7.96
CA ALA A 157 -23.84 3.52 -7.53
C ALA A 157 -23.70 2.00 -7.77
N LYS A 158 -22.86 1.61 -8.73
CA LYS A 158 -22.54 0.22 -9.07
C LYS A 158 -21.05 -0.10 -8.89
N GLU A 159 -20.42 0.58 -7.92
CA GLU A 159 -19.02 0.34 -7.62
C GLU A 159 -18.79 -1.11 -7.20
N THR A 160 -17.76 -1.73 -7.75
CA THR A 160 -17.29 -3.06 -7.34
C THR A 160 -15.93 -2.95 -6.66
N GLY A 161 -15.54 -3.98 -5.91
CA GLY A 161 -14.18 -4.03 -5.36
C GLY A 161 -13.08 -3.93 -6.43
N GLY A 162 -13.34 -4.44 -7.65
CA GLY A 162 -12.41 -4.34 -8.78
C GLY A 162 -12.32 -2.94 -9.35
N SER A 163 -13.47 -2.29 -9.67
CA SER A 163 -13.46 -0.92 -10.21
C SER A 163 -12.87 0.09 -9.23
N LEU A 164 -13.19 -0.05 -7.94
CA LEU A 164 -12.62 0.80 -6.90
C LEU A 164 -11.11 0.57 -6.72
N PHE A 165 -10.65 -0.68 -6.84
CA PHE A 165 -9.23 -1.03 -6.80
C PHE A 165 -8.43 -0.31 -7.89
N ASP A 166 -8.89 -0.35 -9.14
CA ASP A 166 -8.21 0.32 -10.26
C ASP A 166 -8.15 1.83 -10.02
N ARG A 167 -9.27 2.45 -9.65
CA ARG A 167 -9.33 3.89 -9.37
C ARG A 167 -8.44 4.31 -8.21
N LEU A 168 -8.43 3.56 -7.10
CA LEU A 168 -7.60 3.90 -5.94
C LEU A 168 -6.11 3.62 -6.17
N SER A 169 -5.75 2.68 -7.07
CA SER A 169 -4.37 2.49 -7.50
C SER A 169 -3.83 3.75 -8.20
N ASP A 170 -4.60 4.31 -9.13
CA ASP A 170 -4.20 5.53 -9.85
C ASP A 170 -4.16 6.75 -8.91
N VAL A 171 -5.19 6.92 -8.07
CA VAL A 171 -5.25 8.01 -7.07
C VAL A 171 -4.07 7.92 -6.10
N GLY A 172 -3.75 6.71 -5.64
CA GLY A 172 -2.64 6.46 -4.72
C GLY A 172 -1.28 6.80 -5.32
N ALA A 173 -1.08 6.46 -6.59
CA ALA A 173 0.14 6.78 -7.32
C ALA A 173 0.36 8.31 -7.41
N HIS A 174 -0.67 9.05 -7.81
CA HIS A 174 -0.61 10.52 -7.90
C HIS A 174 -0.46 11.18 -6.53
N LEU A 175 -1.19 10.69 -5.52
CA LEU A 175 -1.11 11.22 -4.16
C LEU A 175 0.28 11.02 -3.56
N LEU A 176 0.91 9.86 -3.81
CA LEU A 176 2.26 9.62 -3.33
C LEU A 176 3.29 10.57 -3.94
N VAL A 177 3.25 10.83 -5.24
CA VAL A 177 4.18 11.79 -5.87
C VAL A 177 4.06 13.15 -5.21
N LYS A 178 2.83 13.67 -5.02
CA LYS A 178 2.60 14.93 -4.29
C LYS A 178 3.12 14.88 -2.85
N THR A 179 2.97 13.72 -2.19
CA THR A 179 3.48 13.53 -0.82
C THR A 179 5.00 13.62 -0.79
N LEU A 180 5.69 12.96 -1.73
CA LEU A 180 7.15 13.00 -1.82
C LEU A 180 7.66 14.43 -2.09
N GLU A 181 7.04 15.15 -3.01
CA GLU A 181 7.34 16.56 -3.30
C GLU A 181 7.15 17.43 -2.07
N GLY A 182 6.04 17.26 -1.37
CA GLY A 182 5.73 18.04 -0.16
C GLY A 182 6.65 17.73 1.02
N LEU A 183 7.09 16.48 1.18
CA LEU A 183 8.10 16.10 2.18
C LEU A 183 9.46 16.72 1.87
N GLU A 184 9.89 16.70 0.60
CA GLU A 184 11.15 17.29 0.17
C GLU A 184 11.16 18.81 0.33
N ALA A 185 10.03 19.45 0.01
CA ALA A 185 9.84 20.90 0.18
C ALA A 185 9.59 21.32 1.65
N GLY A 186 9.35 20.37 2.56
CA GLY A 186 9.01 20.66 3.96
C GLY A 186 7.65 21.33 4.15
N THR A 187 6.72 21.14 3.22
CA THR A 187 5.37 21.75 3.25
C THR A 187 4.30 20.87 3.89
N ILE A 188 4.60 19.58 4.13
CA ILE A 188 3.69 18.67 4.81
C ILE A 188 3.90 18.72 6.32
N THR A 189 2.81 18.92 7.05
CA THR A 189 2.75 18.74 8.50
C THR A 189 2.02 17.43 8.78
N PRO A 190 2.69 16.39 9.33
CA PRO A 190 2.03 15.14 9.70
C PRO A 190 0.93 15.38 10.74
N VAL A 191 -0.21 14.73 10.55
CA VAL A 191 -1.38 14.84 11.44
C VAL A 191 -1.62 13.52 12.14
N LYS A 192 -1.60 13.54 13.47
CA LYS A 192 -1.87 12.36 14.29
C LYS A 192 -3.31 11.88 14.05
N GLN A 193 -3.48 10.56 13.88
CA GLN A 193 -4.80 9.96 13.75
C GLN A 193 -5.57 10.02 15.08
N ASP A 194 -6.88 10.24 15.01
CA ASP A 194 -7.78 10.10 16.17
C ASP A 194 -8.20 8.63 16.30
N ASP A 195 -7.66 7.95 17.31
CA ASP A 195 -7.94 6.54 17.53
C ASP A 195 -9.40 6.26 17.92
N SER A 196 -10.13 7.27 18.44
CA SER A 196 -11.55 7.13 18.76
C SER A 196 -12.44 6.96 17.52
N GLU A 197 -11.99 7.45 16.35
CA GLU A 197 -12.66 7.33 15.07
C GLU A 197 -12.18 6.13 14.24
N SER A 198 -11.23 5.35 14.77
CA SER A 198 -10.61 4.25 14.02
C SER A 198 -11.53 3.05 13.89
N THR A 199 -11.44 2.40 12.72
CA THR A 199 -12.03 1.07 12.50
C THR A 199 -11.00 0.13 11.90
N TYR A 200 -11.14 -1.18 12.19
CA TYR A 200 -10.22 -2.22 11.72
C TYR A 200 -10.96 -3.23 10.86
N VAL A 201 -10.37 -3.59 9.73
CA VAL A 201 -10.92 -4.57 8.79
C VAL A 201 -9.96 -5.73 8.59
N LYS A 202 -10.53 -6.93 8.46
CA LYS A 202 -9.80 -8.19 8.30
C LYS A 202 -9.70 -8.57 6.84
N MET A 203 -8.72 -9.42 6.55
CA MET A 203 -8.62 -10.06 5.23
C MET A 203 -9.89 -10.86 4.93
N LEU A 204 -10.42 -10.72 3.71
CA LEU A 204 -11.57 -11.48 3.25
C LEU A 204 -11.17 -12.93 2.94
N HIS A 205 -11.93 -13.87 3.46
CA HIS A 205 -11.77 -15.29 3.20
C HIS A 205 -12.90 -15.79 2.30
N LYS A 206 -12.69 -16.89 1.59
CA LYS A 206 -13.69 -17.51 0.70
C LYS A 206 -15.03 -17.80 1.39
N SER A 207 -15.01 -18.10 2.69
CA SER A 207 -16.21 -18.33 3.49
C SER A 207 -17.11 -17.11 3.61
N PHE A 208 -16.55 -15.89 3.40
CA PHE A 208 -17.34 -14.65 3.42
C PHE A 208 -18.34 -14.56 2.26
N GLY A 209 -18.06 -15.21 1.13
CA GLY A 209 -18.98 -15.30 -0.03
C GLY A 209 -20.20 -16.21 0.19
N LYS A 210 -20.40 -16.75 1.40
CA LYS A 210 -21.63 -17.49 1.73
C LYS A 210 -22.77 -16.49 1.92
N MET A 211 -23.68 -16.44 0.96
CA MET A 211 -24.84 -15.54 1.00
C MET A 211 -25.79 -15.88 2.13
N ASP A 212 -26.22 -14.89 2.87
CA ASP A 212 -27.34 -14.94 3.79
C ASP A 212 -28.55 -14.26 3.16
N PHE A 213 -29.48 -15.05 2.65
CA PHE A 213 -30.68 -14.57 1.95
C PHE A 213 -31.70 -13.82 2.86
N ASN A 214 -31.43 -13.67 4.15
CA ASN A 214 -32.17 -12.76 5.02
C ASN A 214 -31.72 -11.29 4.87
N LYS A 215 -30.61 -11.05 4.20
CA LYS A 215 -30.12 -9.70 3.87
C LYS A 215 -30.90 -9.10 2.69
N SER A 216 -30.88 -7.78 2.59
CA SER A 216 -31.47 -7.09 1.46
C SER A 216 -30.73 -7.38 0.14
N ALA A 217 -31.42 -7.23 -1.00
CA ALA A 217 -30.78 -7.39 -2.31
C ALA A 217 -29.58 -6.46 -2.50
N ALA A 218 -29.64 -5.23 -2.00
CA ALA A 218 -28.55 -4.27 -2.06
C ALA A 218 -27.33 -4.69 -1.23
N GLU A 219 -27.52 -5.34 -0.08
CA GLU A 219 -26.40 -5.89 0.70
C GLU A 219 -25.77 -7.12 0.03
N LEU A 220 -26.61 -7.95 -0.62
CA LEU A 220 -26.13 -9.13 -1.34
C LEU A 220 -25.40 -8.79 -2.63
N GLU A 221 -25.81 -7.71 -3.31
CA GLU A 221 -25.13 -7.23 -4.53
C GLU A 221 -23.71 -6.74 -4.24
N ARG A 222 -23.45 -6.25 -3.03
CA ARG A 222 -22.13 -5.74 -2.61
C ARG A 222 -21.16 -6.83 -2.10
N LEU A 223 -21.62 -8.07 -1.96
CA LEU A 223 -20.79 -9.22 -1.56
C LEU A 223 -20.07 -9.83 -2.75
#